data_3ff5b205acb834cc047ccb68ebf39dea
#
_entry.id   3ff5b205acb834cc047ccb68ebf39dea
#
_cell.length_a   1.000
_cell.length_b   1.000
_cell.length_c   1.000
_cell.angle_alpha   90.00
_cell.angle_beta   90.00
_cell.angle_gamma   90.00
#
_symmetry.space_group_name_H-M   'P 1'
#
loop_
_entity.id
_entity.type
_entity.pdbx_description
1 polymer ?
#
loop_
_entity_poly.entity_id
_entity_poly.type
_entity_poly.pdbx_seq_one_letter_code
_entity_poly.pdbx_strand_id
1 'polypeptide(L)'
;LQKPTGDDGFAFPGGHVAFGETNEETLRREFREEIGAEIAVGNLKWVAEVFFDWGGRPCHQICLYYAVTIEHAHTPADGVFTAQEQPEGRNFTLEFHWIPLDRLNEIEVYPVQTKRLLRQSGDGVAHFVYREGGGPL
;
A
#
# COMPACT_ATOMS: atom_id res chain seq x y z
N LEU A 1 6.55 -0.99 1.88
CA LEU A 1 5.33 -1.65 2.38
C LEU A 1 4.99 -1.15 3.77
N GLN A 2 3.73 -1.24 4.16
CA GLN A 2 3.23 -0.82 5.47
C GLN A 2 2.48 -1.95 6.16
N LYS A 3 2.43 -1.89 7.49
CA LYS A 3 1.60 -2.77 8.33
C LYS A 3 1.25 -2.09 9.64
N PRO A 4 0.13 -2.44 10.30
CA PRO A 4 -0.10 -2.07 11.68
C PRO A 4 0.97 -2.68 12.60
N THR A 5 1.38 -1.94 13.64
CA THR A 5 2.30 -2.49 14.65
C THR A 5 1.68 -3.71 15.30
N GLY A 6 2.44 -4.81 15.33
CA GLY A 6 2.00 -6.09 15.88
C GLY A 6 1.34 -7.03 14.87
N ASP A 7 1.03 -6.57 13.66
CA ASP A 7 0.55 -7.44 12.57
C ASP A 7 1.72 -8.04 11.78
N ASP A 8 1.47 -9.20 11.16
CA ASP A 8 2.45 -9.88 10.30
C ASP A 8 2.26 -9.55 8.82
N GLY A 9 1.06 -9.12 8.42
CA GLY A 9 0.71 -8.83 7.02
C GLY A 9 1.04 -7.40 6.59
N PHE A 10 1.73 -7.28 5.47
CA PHE A 10 2.04 -6.02 4.82
C PHE A 10 1.04 -5.66 3.73
N ALA A 11 0.80 -4.37 3.55
CA ALA A 11 0.06 -3.80 2.43
C ALA A 11 0.88 -2.67 1.77
N PHE A 12 0.32 -2.08 0.72
CA PHE A 12 0.94 -0.94 0.05
C PHE A 12 0.51 0.37 0.72
N PRO A 13 1.45 1.33 0.88
CA PRO A 13 1.10 2.66 1.36
C PRO A 13 0.15 3.37 0.39
N GLY A 14 -0.74 4.17 0.91
CA GLY A 14 -1.70 4.93 0.14
C GLY A 14 -2.92 5.29 0.98
N GLY A 15 -3.96 5.79 0.34
CA GLY A 15 -5.18 6.19 1.00
C GLY A 15 -6.33 6.41 0.03
N HIS A 16 -7.45 6.87 0.57
CA HIS A 16 -8.61 7.20 -0.23
C HIS A 16 -8.40 8.50 -1.00
N VAL A 17 -8.79 8.50 -2.27
CA VAL A 17 -8.83 9.71 -3.07
C VAL A 17 -9.91 10.64 -2.52
N ALA A 18 -9.50 11.83 -2.10
CA ALA A 18 -10.46 12.84 -1.63
C ALA A 18 -11.17 13.49 -2.82
N PHE A 19 -12.37 14.01 -2.56
CA PHE A 19 -13.12 14.69 -3.60
C PHE A 19 -12.32 15.86 -4.17
N GLY A 20 -12.15 15.88 -5.48
CA GLY A 20 -11.41 16.92 -6.19
C GLY A 20 -9.90 16.66 -6.31
N GLU A 21 -9.36 15.60 -5.70
CA GLU A 21 -7.97 15.19 -5.89
C GLU A 21 -7.81 14.26 -7.09
N THR A 22 -6.70 14.39 -7.80
CA THR A 22 -6.18 13.34 -8.68
C THR A 22 -5.51 12.24 -7.86
N ASN A 23 -5.29 11.07 -8.45
CA ASN A 23 -4.56 9.99 -7.80
C ASN A 23 -3.13 10.40 -7.40
N GLU A 24 -2.46 11.19 -8.24
CA GLU A 24 -1.13 11.71 -7.95
C GLU A 24 -1.14 12.64 -6.74
N GLU A 25 -2.10 13.57 -6.67
CA GLU A 25 -2.25 14.49 -5.53
C GLU A 25 -2.53 13.72 -4.24
N THR A 26 -3.39 12.69 -4.29
CA THR A 26 -3.65 11.79 -3.16
C THR A 26 -2.37 11.14 -2.68
N LEU A 27 -1.59 10.50 -3.56
CA LEU A 27 -0.35 9.83 -3.19
C LEU A 27 0.67 10.79 -2.58
N ARG A 28 0.83 11.98 -3.15
CA ARG A 28 1.73 13.00 -2.59
C ARG A 28 1.28 13.44 -1.20
N ARG A 29 -0.02 13.64 -0.99
CA ARG A 29 -0.58 14.03 0.31
C ARG A 29 -0.37 12.92 1.34
N GLU A 30 -0.74 11.69 1.04
CA GLU A 30 -0.63 10.55 1.96
C GLU A 30 0.82 10.30 2.38
N PHE A 31 1.77 10.27 1.43
CA PHE A 31 3.19 10.09 1.77
C PHE A 31 3.74 11.23 2.63
N ARG A 32 3.29 12.46 2.40
CA ARG A 32 3.70 13.60 3.22
C ARG A 32 3.11 13.52 4.63
N GLU A 33 1.83 13.18 4.75
CA GLU A 33 1.13 13.08 6.04
C GLU A 33 1.65 11.91 6.87
N GLU A 34 1.87 10.75 6.27
CA GLU A 34 2.22 9.52 6.97
C GLU A 34 3.72 9.41 7.31
N ILE A 35 4.60 9.77 6.40
CA ILE A 35 6.05 9.59 6.60
C ILE A 35 6.89 10.83 6.32
N GLY A 36 6.27 11.97 6.05
CA GLY A 36 6.99 13.21 5.75
C GLY A 36 7.82 13.13 4.47
N ALA A 37 7.44 12.29 3.51
CA ALA A 37 8.18 12.06 2.29
C ALA A 37 7.63 12.87 1.11
N GLU A 38 8.54 13.40 0.30
CA GLU A 38 8.23 13.90 -1.04
C GLU A 38 8.48 12.80 -2.06
N ILE A 39 7.53 12.61 -2.97
CA ILE A 39 7.58 11.54 -3.97
C ILE A 39 7.38 12.08 -5.39
N ALA A 40 7.98 11.38 -6.34
CA ALA A 40 7.60 11.44 -7.75
C ALA A 40 6.68 10.26 -8.08
N VAL A 41 5.52 10.53 -8.67
CA VAL A 41 4.56 9.51 -9.08
C VAL A 41 4.80 9.16 -10.54
N GLY A 42 5.07 7.90 -10.81
CA GLY A 42 5.29 7.34 -12.14
C GLY A 42 4.02 6.74 -12.75
N ASN A 43 4.19 5.70 -13.55
CA ASN A 43 3.09 5.10 -14.29
C ASN A 43 2.17 4.26 -13.40
N LEU A 44 0.90 4.19 -13.78
CA LEU A 44 -0.05 3.21 -13.27
C LEU A 44 0.45 1.80 -13.64
N LYS A 45 0.57 0.94 -12.65
CA LYS A 45 1.07 -0.43 -12.82
C LYS A 45 -0.03 -1.47 -12.73
N TRP A 46 -0.91 -1.35 -11.76
CA TRP A 46 -1.97 -2.33 -11.54
C TRP A 46 -3.29 -1.65 -11.20
N VAL A 47 -4.37 -2.31 -11.60
CA VAL A 47 -5.74 -2.04 -11.16
C VAL A 47 -6.24 -3.30 -10.47
N ALA A 48 -6.79 -3.19 -9.28
CA ALA A 48 -7.32 -4.32 -8.54
C ALA A 48 -8.73 -4.08 -8.04
N GLU A 49 -9.55 -5.13 -8.10
CA GLU A 49 -10.79 -5.23 -7.34
C GLU A 49 -10.48 -5.98 -6.05
N VAL A 50 -10.62 -5.33 -4.90
CA VAL A 50 -10.22 -5.88 -3.61
C VAL A 50 -11.44 -6.01 -2.71
N PHE A 51 -11.71 -7.24 -2.27
CA PHE A 51 -12.82 -7.57 -1.37
C PHE A 51 -12.24 -8.08 -0.06
N PHE A 52 -12.59 -7.45 1.04
CA PHE A 52 -12.12 -7.80 2.38
C PHE A 52 -13.16 -7.44 3.44
N ASP A 53 -12.94 -7.90 4.65
CA ASP A 53 -13.74 -7.51 5.80
C ASP A 53 -12.97 -6.52 6.66
N TRP A 54 -13.62 -5.43 7.04
CA TRP A 54 -13.05 -4.46 7.95
C TRP A 54 -13.95 -4.26 9.16
N GLY A 55 -13.54 -4.82 10.29
CA GLY A 55 -14.30 -4.70 11.53
C GLY A 55 -15.70 -5.31 11.47
N GLY A 56 -15.88 -6.42 10.75
CA GLY A 56 -17.16 -7.08 10.54
C GLY A 56 -18.04 -6.46 9.46
N ARG A 57 -17.47 -5.56 8.64
CA ARG A 57 -18.17 -4.94 7.50
C ARG A 57 -17.51 -5.37 6.19
N PRO A 58 -18.26 -5.90 5.23
CA PRO A 58 -17.72 -6.20 3.92
C PRO A 58 -17.34 -4.91 3.19
N CYS A 59 -16.11 -4.89 2.68
CA CYS A 59 -15.56 -3.79 1.90
C CYS A 59 -15.26 -4.25 0.49
N HIS A 60 -15.50 -3.37 -0.47
CA HIS A 60 -15.11 -3.54 -1.86
C HIS A 60 -14.44 -2.25 -2.33
N GLN A 61 -13.20 -2.35 -2.78
CA GLN A 61 -12.41 -1.21 -3.24
C GLN A 61 -11.87 -1.47 -4.64
N ILE A 62 -11.81 -0.42 -5.44
CA ILE A 62 -11.01 -0.38 -6.67
C ILE A 62 -9.69 0.29 -6.31
N CYS A 63 -8.61 -0.48 -6.35
CA CYS A 63 -7.28 -0.01 -5.99
C CYS A 63 -6.45 0.26 -7.24
N LEU A 64 -5.83 1.43 -7.28
CA LEU A 64 -4.95 1.87 -8.35
C LEU A 64 -3.52 1.94 -7.79
N TYR A 65 -2.61 1.14 -8.36
CA TYR A 65 -1.22 1.07 -7.90
C TYR A 65 -0.29 1.76 -8.87
N TYR A 66 0.46 2.71 -8.36
CA TYR A 66 1.43 3.51 -9.13
C TYR A 66 2.85 3.20 -8.72
N ALA A 67 3.77 3.25 -9.68
CA ALA A 67 5.18 3.34 -9.35
C ALA A 67 5.46 4.70 -8.72
N VAL A 68 6.20 4.71 -7.62
CA VAL A 68 6.63 5.95 -6.97
C VAL A 68 8.12 5.91 -6.68
N THR A 69 8.74 7.07 -6.69
CA THR A 69 10.12 7.27 -6.25
C THR A 69 10.12 8.25 -5.08
N ILE A 70 10.77 7.90 -3.98
CA ILE A 70 10.94 8.83 -2.86
C ILE A 70 12.10 9.76 -3.20
N GLU A 71 11.81 11.04 -3.29
CA GLU A 71 12.80 12.08 -3.58
C GLU A 71 13.48 12.58 -2.31
N HIS A 72 12.67 12.87 -1.29
CA HIS A 72 13.11 13.33 0.02
C HIS A 72 12.29 12.68 1.12
N ALA A 73 12.97 12.12 2.11
CA ALA A 73 12.37 11.67 3.36
C ALA A 73 13.40 11.74 4.48
N HIS A 74 12.95 12.09 5.67
CA HIS A 74 13.76 11.89 6.87
C HIS A 74 13.74 10.40 7.21
N THR A 75 14.84 9.71 7.00
CA THR A 75 14.93 8.28 7.30
C THR A 75 15.28 8.09 8.77
N PRO A 76 14.43 7.43 9.57
CA PRO A 76 14.75 7.07 10.95
C PRO A 76 15.99 6.17 11.05
N ALA A 77 16.67 6.17 12.20
CA ALA A 77 17.90 5.42 12.40
C ALA A 77 17.74 3.90 12.22
N ASP A 78 16.56 3.36 12.52
CA ASP A 78 16.20 1.94 12.35
C ASP A 78 15.67 1.62 10.94
N GLY A 79 15.50 2.64 10.07
CA GLY A 79 14.96 2.48 8.73
C GLY A 79 13.46 2.24 8.67
N VAL A 80 12.76 2.31 9.80
CA VAL A 80 11.31 2.13 9.89
C VAL A 80 10.63 3.46 10.19
N PHE A 81 9.73 3.89 9.29
CA PHE A 81 8.88 5.05 9.51
C PHE A 81 7.62 4.63 10.27
N THR A 82 7.10 5.51 11.11
CA THR A 82 5.84 5.27 11.82
C THR A 82 4.88 6.43 11.64
N ALA A 83 3.59 6.12 11.49
CA ALA A 83 2.52 7.09 11.46
C ALA A 83 1.38 6.66 12.38
N GLN A 84 0.66 7.64 12.93
CA GLN A 84 -0.54 7.39 13.73
C GLN A 84 -1.77 7.53 12.84
N GLU A 85 -2.60 6.51 12.81
CA GLU A 85 -3.86 6.48 12.08
C GLU A 85 -5.05 6.45 13.04
N GLN A 86 -6.11 7.14 12.68
CA GLN A 86 -7.35 7.20 13.47
C GLN A 86 -8.60 6.92 12.63
N PRO A 87 -8.64 5.84 11.83
CA PRO A 87 -9.84 5.53 11.09
C PRO A 87 -10.97 5.14 12.06
N GLU A 88 -12.12 5.77 11.91
CA GLU A 88 -13.33 5.48 12.68
C GLU A 88 -13.12 5.52 14.23
N GLY A 89 -12.22 6.39 14.73
CA GLY A 89 -11.95 6.55 16.16
C GLY A 89 -11.10 5.46 16.79
N ARG A 90 -10.50 4.58 16.01
CA ARG A 90 -9.51 3.60 16.48
C ARG A 90 -8.11 4.14 16.24
N ASN A 91 -7.31 4.22 17.30
CA ASN A 91 -5.91 4.61 17.21
C ASN A 91 -5.06 3.39 16.96
N PHE A 92 -4.26 3.38 15.89
CA PHE A 92 -3.21 2.40 15.67
C PHE A 92 -2.00 3.05 15.01
N THR A 93 -0.85 2.43 15.18
CA THR A 93 0.40 2.88 14.58
C THR A 93 0.66 2.04 13.34
N LEU A 94 0.91 2.71 12.21
CA LEU A 94 1.42 2.09 11.00
C LEU A 94 2.95 2.15 10.99
N GLU A 95 3.56 1.05 10.59
CA GLU A 95 4.98 0.93 10.30
C GLU A 95 5.18 0.87 8.79
N PHE A 96 6.18 1.61 8.28
CA PHE A 96 6.56 1.62 6.86
C PHE A 96 7.97 1.07 6.74
N HIS A 97 8.11 0.01 5.95
CA HIS A 97 9.35 -0.75 5.81
C HIS A 97 9.85 -0.76 4.37
N TRP A 98 11.15 -0.56 4.21
CA TRP A 98 11.85 -0.93 2.99
C TRP A 98 12.09 -2.43 2.97
N ILE A 99 11.53 -3.12 1.97
CA ILE A 99 11.66 -4.57 1.83
C ILE A 99 12.41 -4.88 0.54
N PRO A 100 13.59 -5.52 0.61
CA PRO A 100 14.28 -6.00 -0.57
C PRO A 100 13.42 -7.02 -1.35
N LEU A 101 13.44 -6.93 -2.68
CA LEU A 101 12.62 -7.81 -3.54
C LEU A 101 12.91 -9.31 -3.36
N ASP A 102 14.16 -9.66 -3.04
CA ASP A 102 14.58 -11.04 -2.77
C ASP A 102 14.03 -11.59 -1.46
N ARG A 103 13.63 -10.70 -0.54
CA ARG A 103 13.02 -11.07 0.75
C ARG A 103 11.49 -11.13 0.76
N LEU A 104 10.84 -10.85 -0.36
CA LEU A 104 9.36 -10.87 -0.44
C LEU A 104 8.74 -12.23 -0.08
N ASN A 105 9.47 -13.34 -0.23
CA ASN A 105 8.97 -14.66 0.16
C ASN A 105 8.94 -14.90 1.66
N GLU A 106 9.68 -14.10 2.43
CA GLU A 106 9.78 -14.22 3.89
C GLU A 106 8.63 -13.53 4.62
N ILE A 107 7.82 -12.74 3.93
CA ILE A 107 6.75 -11.93 4.50
C ILE A 107 5.41 -12.21 3.83
N GLU A 108 4.33 -11.93 4.54
CA GLU A 108 2.98 -11.89 3.97
C GLU A 108 2.71 -10.50 3.39
N VAL A 109 2.27 -10.45 2.12
CA VAL A 109 1.89 -9.20 1.43
C VAL A 109 0.51 -9.34 0.84
N TYR A 110 -0.33 -8.36 1.07
CA TYR A 110 -1.69 -8.32 0.56
C TYR A 110 -1.90 -7.12 -0.38
N PRO A 111 -2.64 -7.31 -1.47
CA PRO A 111 -3.16 -8.56 -2.04
C PRO A 111 -2.03 -9.54 -2.44
N VAL A 112 -2.26 -10.83 -2.26
CA VAL A 112 -1.21 -11.87 -2.45
C VAL A 112 -0.64 -11.94 -3.85
N GLN A 113 -1.42 -11.56 -4.87
CA GLN A 113 -0.99 -11.51 -6.28
C GLN A 113 0.16 -10.53 -6.51
N THR A 114 0.29 -9.53 -5.66
CA THR A 114 1.28 -8.46 -5.80
C THR A 114 2.71 -8.94 -5.66
N LYS A 115 2.98 -10.00 -4.88
CA LYS A 115 4.31 -10.61 -4.78
C LYS A 115 4.84 -11.06 -6.15
N ARG A 116 3.96 -11.66 -6.97
CA ARG A 116 4.32 -12.07 -8.34
C ARG A 116 4.48 -10.85 -9.25
N LEU A 117 3.55 -9.92 -9.16
CA LEU A 117 3.56 -8.71 -9.99
C LEU A 117 4.78 -7.81 -9.77
N LEU A 118 5.25 -7.71 -8.52
CA LEU A 118 6.47 -6.95 -8.19
C LEU A 118 7.73 -7.50 -8.87
N ARG A 119 7.75 -8.80 -9.21
CA ARG A 119 8.87 -9.45 -9.88
C ARG A 119 8.76 -9.46 -11.40
N GLN A 120 7.61 -9.08 -11.93
CA GLN A 120 7.39 -9.01 -13.36
C GLN A 120 7.80 -7.65 -13.90
N SER A 121 8.65 -7.66 -14.91
CA SER A 121 8.93 -6.49 -15.74
C SER A 121 7.97 -6.47 -16.92
N GLY A 122 7.21 -5.41 -17.09
CA GLY A 122 6.30 -5.26 -18.23
C GLY A 122 5.81 -3.82 -18.32
N ASP A 123 5.52 -3.37 -19.54
CA ASP A 123 5.10 -1.99 -19.81
C ASP A 123 3.58 -1.77 -19.75
N GLY A 124 2.81 -2.83 -19.53
CA GLY A 124 1.35 -2.76 -19.46
C GLY A 124 0.80 -2.57 -18.04
N VAL A 125 -0.50 -2.27 -17.96
CA VAL A 125 -1.26 -2.24 -16.71
C VAL A 125 -1.85 -3.63 -16.48
N ALA A 126 -1.50 -4.26 -15.35
CA ALA A 126 -2.09 -5.53 -14.96
C ALA A 126 -3.40 -5.30 -14.19
N HIS A 127 -4.38 -6.19 -14.41
CA HIS A 127 -5.62 -6.21 -13.64
C HIS A 127 -5.72 -7.53 -12.88
N PHE A 128 -6.20 -7.47 -11.63
CA PHE A 128 -6.47 -8.66 -10.83
C PHE A 128 -7.62 -8.44 -9.83
N VAL A 129 -8.15 -9.55 -9.34
CA VAL A 129 -9.18 -9.57 -8.30
C VAL A 129 -8.63 -10.28 -7.08
N TYR A 130 -8.77 -9.68 -5.91
CA TYR A 130 -8.44 -10.27 -4.62
C TYR A 130 -9.69 -10.40 -3.75
N ARG A 131 -9.88 -11.57 -3.15
CA ARG A 131 -10.93 -11.81 -2.15
C ARG A 131 -10.29 -12.40 -0.90
N GLU A 132 -10.41 -11.71 0.22
CA GLU A 132 -9.97 -12.21 1.51
C GLU A 132 -10.75 -13.50 1.86
N GLY A 133 -10.03 -14.54 2.32
CA GLY A 133 -10.65 -15.83 2.64
C GLY A 133 -11.18 -16.62 1.45
N GLY A 134 -11.09 -16.08 0.25
CA GLY A 134 -11.41 -16.80 -1.00
C GLY A 134 -10.20 -17.61 -1.48
N GLY A 135 -10.44 -18.87 -1.85
CA GLY A 135 -9.45 -19.66 -2.58
C GLY A 135 -9.05 -18.99 -3.91
N PRO A 136 -8.02 -19.51 -4.59
CA PRO A 136 -7.58 -18.96 -5.86
C PRO A 136 -8.77 -18.94 -6.85
N LEU A 137 -8.96 -17.77 -7.45
CA LEU A 137 -9.85 -17.62 -8.59
C LEU A 137 -9.23 -18.27 -9.82
#